data_ca3b386a0c4356d0bef3edb391796556
#
_entry.id   ca3b386a0c4356d0bef3edb391796556
#
_cell.length_a   1.000
_cell.length_b   1.000
_cell.length_c   1.000
_cell.angle_alpha   90.00
_cell.angle_beta   90.00
_cell.angle_gamma   90.00
#
_symmetry.space_group_name_H-M   'P 1'
#
loop_
_entity.id
_entity.type
_entity.pdbx_description
1 polymer ?
#
loop_
_entity_poly.entity_id
_entity_poly.type
_entity_poly.pdbx_seq_one_letter_code
_entity_poly.pdbx_strand_id
1 'polypeptide(L)'
;MTLAEFRRTYPAATFTVSSGKLFTYRYYQNPQAKATLVLLTGGIGLSDLFYKHFARFAGDFSVLTFDYQLQFGDNGEFADAVAELLRHLKEKVWLVGQSLGGVVAQVIASRHPEVVEGLVLSNTCSLSGNMSKAGYQDLMKIIESQRKFKKWLAFLPFPLIKRMMRWAVMKKKTDGFTPQEKAAMEELCGAMMELLTKPYEQHMIDFLCDAEHYFGMTRNDFAPWEGRVLLILSEDDTTFTPACREDLIALMPSPTVVTDLTGGHLALMVRLEQYADLVTKFILERTP
;
A
#
# COMPACT_ATOMS: atom_id res chain seq x y z
N MET A 1 -4.56 1.91 -20.99
CA MET A 1 -4.39 3.28 -20.42
C MET A 1 -2.92 3.49 -20.13
N THR A 2 -2.32 4.56 -20.62
CA THR A 2 -0.98 5.01 -20.27
C THR A 2 -1.02 5.90 -19.02
N LEU A 3 0.12 6.15 -18.38
CA LEU A 3 0.19 7.06 -17.22
C LEU A 3 -0.24 8.50 -17.58
N ALA A 4 0.11 8.97 -18.80
CA ALA A 4 -0.31 10.29 -19.27
C ALA A 4 -1.84 10.40 -19.49
N GLU A 5 -2.45 9.34 -20.03
CA GLU A 5 -3.91 9.25 -20.16
C GLU A 5 -4.57 9.21 -18.77
N PHE A 6 -4.03 8.43 -17.84
CA PHE A 6 -4.53 8.34 -16.47
C PHE A 6 -4.57 9.72 -15.80
N ARG A 7 -3.46 10.46 -15.83
CA ARG A 7 -3.37 11.81 -15.23
C ARG A 7 -4.36 12.80 -15.84
N ARG A 8 -4.65 12.66 -17.14
CA ARG A 8 -5.63 13.52 -17.83
C ARG A 8 -7.06 13.12 -17.50
N THR A 9 -7.35 11.80 -17.42
CA THR A 9 -8.69 11.28 -17.16
C THR A 9 -9.08 11.46 -15.69
N TYR A 10 -8.13 11.29 -14.77
CA TYR A 10 -8.33 11.42 -13.33
C TYR A 10 -7.40 12.52 -12.78
N PRO A 11 -7.76 13.79 -12.96
CA PRO A 11 -6.92 14.91 -12.51
C PRO A 11 -6.79 14.92 -10.98
N ALA A 12 -5.66 15.42 -10.49
CA ALA A 12 -5.46 15.61 -9.06
C ALA A 12 -6.30 16.79 -8.55
N ALA A 13 -6.81 16.64 -7.34
CA ALA A 13 -7.47 17.67 -6.55
C ALA A 13 -6.69 17.93 -5.26
N THR A 14 -7.00 19.03 -4.59
CA THR A 14 -6.37 19.39 -3.30
C THR A 14 -7.45 19.62 -2.24
N PHE A 15 -7.13 19.23 -1.03
CA PHE A 15 -7.91 19.49 0.18
C PHE A 15 -6.99 20.12 1.24
N THR A 16 -7.46 21.10 1.98
CA THR A 16 -6.70 21.68 3.08
C THR A 16 -7.16 21.02 4.37
N VAL A 17 -6.25 20.28 5.04
CA VAL A 17 -6.53 19.67 6.34
C VAL A 17 -6.54 20.72 7.45
N SER A 18 -7.09 20.37 8.61
CA SER A 18 -7.25 21.30 9.75
C SER A 18 -5.94 21.94 10.22
N SER A 19 -4.81 21.26 10.02
CA SER A 19 -3.46 21.80 10.29
C SER A 19 -2.99 22.87 9.29
N GLY A 20 -3.77 23.18 8.25
CA GLY A 20 -3.43 24.10 7.18
C GLY A 20 -2.55 23.51 6.07
N LYS A 21 -2.17 22.25 6.17
CA LYS A 21 -1.40 21.54 5.12
C LYS A 21 -2.31 21.18 3.96
N LEU A 22 -1.77 21.24 2.73
CA LEU A 22 -2.48 20.79 1.54
C LEU A 22 -2.34 19.27 1.41
N PHE A 23 -3.45 18.59 1.12
CA PHE A 23 -3.49 17.17 0.80
C PHE A 23 -3.89 17.00 -0.67
N THR A 24 -3.02 16.42 -1.48
CA THR A 24 -3.26 16.18 -2.91
C THR A 24 -3.72 14.75 -3.12
N TYR A 25 -4.80 14.56 -3.87
CA TYR A 25 -5.41 13.25 -4.11
C TYR A 25 -6.01 13.17 -5.51
N ARG A 26 -6.31 11.95 -5.97
CA ARG A 26 -7.14 11.65 -7.14
C ARG A 26 -8.35 10.87 -6.68
N TYR A 27 -9.53 11.33 -7.07
CA TYR A 27 -10.77 10.69 -6.73
C TYR A 27 -11.66 10.57 -7.98
N TYR A 28 -12.13 9.37 -8.24
CA TYR A 28 -13.17 9.09 -9.22
C TYR A 28 -14.40 8.58 -8.50
N GLN A 29 -15.46 9.35 -8.54
CA GLN A 29 -16.76 8.96 -8.02
C GLN A 29 -17.54 8.25 -9.13
N ASN A 30 -17.70 6.95 -8.99
CA ASN A 30 -18.54 6.16 -9.89
C ASN A 30 -19.99 6.19 -9.37
N PRO A 31 -20.95 6.76 -10.14
CA PRO A 31 -22.34 6.91 -9.68
C PRO A 31 -23.08 5.57 -9.45
N GLN A 32 -22.57 4.47 -9.99
CA GLN A 32 -23.14 3.14 -9.87
C GLN A 32 -22.41 2.27 -8.83
N ALA A 33 -21.31 2.78 -8.26
CA ALA A 33 -20.52 2.03 -7.30
C ALA A 33 -21.27 1.83 -5.99
N LYS A 34 -21.18 0.64 -5.45
CA LYS A 34 -21.69 0.29 -4.12
C LYS A 34 -20.64 0.51 -3.02
N ALA A 35 -19.39 0.69 -3.37
CA ALA A 35 -18.30 0.90 -2.42
C ALA A 35 -17.24 1.86 -2.98
N THR A 36 -16.51 2.49 -2.07
CA THR A 36 -15.35 3.34 -2.37
C THR A 36 -14.07 2.66 -1.90
N LEU A 37 -13.06 2.60 -2.78
CA LEU A 37 -11.76 2.05 -2.48
C LEU A 37 -10.73 3.16 -2.28
N VAL A 38 -9.88 3.03 -1.26
CA VAL A 38 -8.64 3.81 -1.13
C VAL A 38 -7.47 2.90 -1.47
N LEU A 39 -6.75 3.21 -2.54
CA LEU A 39 -5.57 2.45 -2.94
C LEU A 39 -4.32 3.03 -2.26
N LEU A 40 -3.71 2.23 -1.39
CA LEU A 40 -2.51 2.58 -0.62
C LEU A 40 -1.31 1.81 -1.17
N THR A 41 -0.37 2.53 -1.75
CA THR A 41 0.82 1.96 -2.39
C THR A 41 1.84 1.45 -1.37
N GLY A 42 2.76 0.60 -1.81
CA GLY A 42 3.88 0.12 -0.98
C GLY A 42 4.94 1.18 -0.70
N GLY A 43 6.14 0.75 -0.33
CA GLY A 43 7.24 1.61 0.14
C GLY A 43 7.75 2.68 -0.82
N ILE A 44 7.29 2.69 -2.07
CA ILE A 44 7.57 3.79 -3.01
C ILE A 44 6.65 5.01 -2.75
N GLY A 45 5.45 4.79 -2.22
CA GLY A 45 4.54 5.85 -1.81
C GLY A 45 3.92 6.69 -2.94
N LEU A 46 4.20 6.40 -4.20
CA LEU A 46 3.73 7.13 -5.37
C LEU A 46 2.47 6.50 -5.95
N SER A 47 1.35 7.18 -5.84
CA SER A 47 0.04 6.71 -6.27
C SER A 47 -0.07 6.49 -7.78
N ASP A 48 0.68 7.25 -8.56
CA ASP A 48 0.74 7.12 -10.02
C ASP A 48 1.21 5.72 -10.48
N LEU A 49 1.92 4.96 -9.64
CA LEU A 49 2.32 3.58 -9.94
C LEU A 49 1.15 2.59 -9.91
N PHE A 50 0.04 2.97 -9.28
CA PHE A 50 -1.19 2.19 -9.24
C PHE A 50 -2.21 2.59 -10.32
N TYR A 51 -1.79 3.36 -11.36
CA TYR A 51 -2.70 3.86 -12.38
C TYR A 51 -3.51 2.76 -13.11
N LYS A 52 -2.91 1.59 -13.34
CA LYS A 52 -3.62 0.44 -13.94
C LYS A 52 -4.64 -0.15 -12.97
N HIS A 53 -4.29 -0.27 -11.69
CA HIS A 53 -5.21 -0.73 -10.64
C HIS A 53 -6.39 0.23 -10.47
N PHE A 54 -6.08 1.52 -10.39
CA PHE A 54 -7.11 2.55 -10.32
C PHE A 54 -8.10 2.44 -11.48
N ALA A 55 -7.59 2.38 -12.71
CA ALA A 55 -8.42 2.27 -13.91
C ALA A 55 -9.25 0.98 -13.92
N ARG A 56 -8.69 -0.15 -13.46
CA ARG A 56 -9.41 -1.43 -13.40
C ARG A 56 -10.53 -1.37 -12.36
N PHE A 57 -10.26 -0.85 -11.16
CA PHE A 57 -11.27 -0.73 -10.11
C PHE A 57 -12.32 0.34 -10.37
N ALA A 58 -12.01 1.40 -11.11
CA ALA A 58 -12.96 2.45 -11.47
C ALA A 58 -14.17 1.97 -12.29
N GLY A 59 -14.10 0.78 -12.89
CA GLY A 59 -15.22 0.13 -13.55
C GLY A 59 -16.33 -0.30 -12.59
N ASP A 60 -15.96 -0.70 -11.37
CA ASP A 60 -16.87 -1.31 -10.40
C ASP A 60 -17.07 -0.45 -9.13
N PHE A 61 -16.10 0.44 -8.81
CA PHE A 61 -16.03 1.19 -7.56
C PHE A 61 -15.78 2.67 -7.77
N SER A 62 -16.10 3.48 -6.77
CA SER A 62 -15.44 4.77 -6.59
C SER A 62 -14.01 4.52 -6.09
N VAL A 63 -13.04 5.27 -6.60
CA VAL A 63 -11.63 5.01 -6.31
C VAL A 63 -10.90 6.28 -5.91
N LEU A 64 -10.19 6.22 -4.80
CA LEU A 64 -9.35 7.28 -4.24
C LEU A 64 -7.91 6.79 -4.15
N THR A 65 -6.95 7.66 -4.49
CA THR A 65 -5.52 7.40 -4.28
C THR A 65 -4.75 8.70 -4.07
N PHE A 66 -3.61 8.63 -3.43
CA PHE A 66 -2.74 9.76 -3.13
C PHE A 66 -1.31 9.29 -2.87
N ASP A 67 -0.35 10.20 -3.03
CA ASP A 67 1.04 9.95 -2.63
C ASP A 67 1.20 10.10 -1.11
N TYR A 68 2.23 9.48 -0.53
CA TYR A 68 2.63 9.73 0.85
C TYR A 68 3.44 11.02 0.90
N GLN A 69 2.74 12.12 1.13
CA GLN A 69 3.21 13.46 0.83
C GLN A 69 4.20 13.97 1.88
N LEU A 70 5.26 14.64 1.42
CA LEU A 70 6.41 15.11 2.21
C LEU A 70 6.04 15.97 3.45
N GLN A 71 4.91 16.68 3.41
CA GLN A 71 4.48 17.55 4.50
C GLN A 71 3.91 16.81 5.71
N PHE A 72 3.63 15.49 5.60
CA PHE A 72 3.18 14.66 6.71
C PHE A 72 4.35 13.82 7.20
N GLY A 73 4.81 14.10 8.41
CA GLY A 73 6.09 13.58 8.90
C GLY A 73 6.07 12.13 9.36
N ASP A 74 4.89 11.62 9.74
CA ASP A 74 4.71 10.28 10.31
C ASP A 74 3.38 9.65 9.87
N ASN A 75 3.24 8.34 10.14
CA ASN A 75 2.05 7.57 9.75
C ASN A 75 0.77 8.06 10.47
N GLY A 76 0.88 8.56 11.70
CA GLY A 76 -0.28 9.05 12.45
C GLY A 76 -0.81 10.35 11.92
N GLU A 77 0.06 11.32 11.69
CA GLU A 77 -0.32 12.61 11.08
C GLU A 77 -0.93 12.37 9.69
N PHE A 78 -0.34 11.46 8.92
CA PHE A 78 -0.86 11.11 7.61
C PHE A 78 -2.23 10.41 7.71
N ALA A 79 -2.41 9.48 8.64
CA ALA A 79 -3.69 8.81 8.87
C ALA A 79 -4.79 9.80 9.27
N ASP A 80 -4.46 10.77 10.13
CA ASP A 80 -5.38 11.83 10.55
C ASP A 80 -5.81 12.68 9.33
N ALA A 81 -4.86 13.07 8.48
CA ALA A 81 -5.13 13.84 7.25
C ALA A 81 -6.00 13.05 6.25
N VAL A 82 -5.76 11.74 6.09
CA VAL A 82 -6.60 10.86 5.25
C VAL A 82 -8.02 10.81 5.81
N ALA A 83 -8.18 10.63 7.12
CA ALA A 83 -9.51 10.58 7.75
C ALA A 83 -10.26 11.91 7.62
N GLU A 84 -9.58 13.06 7.73
CA GLU A 84 -10.20 14.37 7.46
C GLU A 84 -10.69 14.47 6.01
N LEU A 85 -9.89 14.04 5.04
CA LEU A 85 -10.28 13.99 3.63
C LEU A 85 -11.52 13.11 3.42
N LEU A 86 -11.53 11.90 4.00
CA LEU A 86 -12.66 10.97 3.87
C LEU A 86 -13.95 11.52 4.48
N ARG A 87 -13.86 12.20 5.62
CA ARG A 87 -15.02 12.90 6.23
C ARG A 87 -15.49 14.06 5.34
N HIS A 88 -14.58 14.82 4.73
CA HIS A 88 -14.92 15.88 3.77
C HIS A 88 -15.65 15.32 2.54
N LEU A 89 -15.16 14.21 2.00
CA LEU A 89 -15.80 13.51 0.87
C LEU A 89 -17.08 12.78 1.27
N LYS A 90 -17.36 12.63 2.59
CA LYS A 90 -18.46 11.86 3.16
C LYS A 90 -18.40 10.39 2.75
N GLU A 91 -17.21 9.84 2.68
CA GLU A 91 -16.96 8.47 2.28
C GLU A 91 -16.62 7.58 3.48
N LYS A 92 -17.14 6.35 3.44
CA LYS A 92 -16.66 5.23 4.24
C LYS A 92 -16.08 4.20 3.27
N VAL A 93 -14.85 3.76 3.51
CA VAL A 93 -14.04 3.17 2.44
C VAL A 93 -13.49 1.80 2.78
N TRP A 94 -13.24 1.01 1.75
CA TRP A 94 -12.35 -0.14 1.81
C TRP A 94 -10.90 0.33 1.61
N LEU A 95 -10.05 0.07 2.59
CA LEU A 95 -8.61 0.34 2.47
C LEU A 95 -7.94 -0.85 1.79
N VAL A 96 -7.35 -0.59 0.61
CA VAL A 96 -6.66 -1.60 -0.21
C VAL A 96 -5.18 -1.27 -0.20
N GLY A 97 -4.42 -1.93 0.68
CA GLY A 97 -3.02 -1.62 0.97
C GLY A 97 -2.06 -2.75 0.66
N GLN A 98 -0.95 -2.42 -0.01
CA GLN A 98 0.13 -3.35 -0.32
C GLN A 98 1.40 -2.97 0.44
N SER A 99 2.08 -3.95 1.06
CA SER A 99 3.36 -3.72 1.75
C SER A 99 3.22 -2.59 2.79
N LEU A 100 3.98 -1.49 2.68
CA LEU A 100 3.81 -0.30 3.52
C LEU A 100 2.38 0.25 3.49
N GLY A 101 1.68 0.16 2.35
CA GLY A 101 0.27 0.55 2.26
C GLY A 101 -0.65 -0.26 3.17
N GLY A 102 -0.31 -1.53 3.43
CA GLY A 102 -1.01 -2.35 4.41
C GLY A 102 -0.72 -1.94 5.85
N VAL A 103 0.48 -1.42 6.13
CA VAL A 103 0.83 -0.80 7.43
C VAL A 103 0.00 0.48 7.63
N VAL A 104 0.00 1.36 6.63
CA VAL A 104 -0.80 2.61 6.65
C VAL A 104 -2.29 2.32 6.82
N ALA A 105 -2.81 1.29 6.14
CA ALA A 105 -4.21 0.86 6.31
C ALA A 105 -4.52 0.45 7.74
N GLN A 106 -3.62 -0.29 8.41
CA GLN A 106 -3.77 -0.67 9.81
C GLN A 106 -3.77 0.55 10.72
N VAL A 107 -2.88 1.52 10.49
CA VAL A 107 -2.82 2.77 11.27
C VAL A 107 -4.10 3.59 11.08
N ILE A 108 -4.57 3.78 9.83
CA ILE A 108 -5.83 4.50 9.57
C ILE A 108 -6.99 3.81 10.27
N ALA A 109 -7.11 2.48 10.12
CA ALA A 109 -8.21 1.72 10.69
C ALA A 109 -8.24 1.81 12.23
N SER A 110 -7.11 1.63 12.89
CA SER A 110 -7.04 1.66 14.36
C SER A 110 -7.33 3.05 14.94
N ARG A 111 -6.97 4.14 14.22
CA ARG A 111 -7.16 5.52 14.68
C ARG A 111 -8.54 6.08 14.32
N HIS A 112 -9.07 5.69 13.17
CA HIS A 112 -10.30 6.26 12.57
C HIS A 112 -11.24 5.18 12.06
N PRO A 113 -11.74 4.28 12.94
CA PRO A 113 -12.58 3.17 12.53
C PRO A 113 -13.88 3.61 11.86
N GLU A 114 -14.36 4.81 12.14
CA GLU A 114 -15.61 5.34 11.61
C GLU A 114 -15.59 5.60 10.10
N VAL A 115 -14.41 5.84 9.50
CA VAL A 115 -14.28 6.06 8.05
C VAL A 115 -13.90 4.79 7.27
N VAL A 116 -13.74 3.64 7.95
CA VAL A 116 -13.29 2.39 7.32
C VAL A 116 -14.41 1.36 7.29
N GLU A 117 -14.74 0.87 6.09
CA GLU A 117 -15.73 -0.19 5.87
C GLU A 117 -15.11 -1.59 5.97
N GLY A 118 -13.90 -1.77 5.49
CA GLY A 118 -13.17 -3.03 5.53
C GLY A 118 -11.74 -2.90 5.02
N LEU A 119 -11.00 -4.00 5.05
CA LEU A 119 -9.56 -4.03 4.77
C LEU A 119 -9.23 -5.08 3.72
N VAL A 120 -8.39 -4.71 2.75
CA VAL A 120 -7.68 -5.62 1.85
C VAL A 120 -6.19 -5.38 2.04
N LEU A 121 -5.50 -6.33 2.63
CA LEU A 121 -4.09 -6.23 2.98
C LEU A 121 -3.28 -7.24 2.17
N SER A 122 -2.36 -6.74 1.34
CA SER A 122 -1.62 -7.56 0.38
C SER A 122 -0.13 -7.52 0.67
N ASN A 123 0.49 -8.70 0.85
CA ASN A 123 1.93 -8.85 1.06
C ASN A 123 2.48 -7.76 2.01
N THR A 124 1.96 -7.73 3.23
CA THR A 124 2.29 -6.75 4.28
C THR A 124 2.58 -7.45 5.61
N CYS A 125 2.90 -6.69 6.64
CA CYS A 125 3.22 -7.19 7.97
C CYS A 125 2.17 -6.80 9.00
N SER A 126 2.28 -7.42 10.17
CA SER A 126 1.50 -7.13 11.36
C SER A 126 2.08 -5.95 12.14
N LEU A 127 1.21 -5.14 12.75
CA LEU A 127 1.57 -4.15 13.78
C LEU A 127 1.21 -4.66 15.19
N SER A 128 1.03 -5.98 15.34
CA SER A 128 0.65 -6.60 16.62
C SER A 128 1.67 -6.35 17.71
N GLY A 129 1.20 -6.10 18.95
CA GLY A 129 2.02 -6.16 20.16
C GLY A 129 2.43 -7.59 20.55
N ASN A 130 1.75 -8.59 19.99
CA ASN A 130 1.95 -10.01 20.29
C ASN A 130 2.60 -10.78 19.11
N MET A 131 3.42 -10.10 18.30
CA MET A 131 4.16 -10.78 17.24
C MET A 131 5.03 -11.90 17.78
N SER A 132 5.17 -12.97 17.00
CA SER A 132 6.16 -14.00 17.26
C SER A 132 7.58 -13.40 17.28
N LYS A 133 8.49 -14.02 18.06
CA LYS A 133 9.89 -13.56 18.07
C LYS A 133 10.52 -13.57 16.68
N ALA A 134 10.19 -14.55 15.84
CA ALA A 134 10.69 -14.67 14.48
C ALA A 134 10.15 -13.54 13.59
N GLY A 135 8.84 -13.32 13.59
CA GLY A 135 8.20 -12.25 12.80
C GLY A 135 8.70 -10.87 13.18
N TYR A 136 8.80 -10.59 14.50
CA TYR A 136 9.37 -9.34 14.98
C TYR A 136 10.83 -9.13 14.51
N GLN A 137 11.67 -10.16 14.64
CA GLN A 137 13.07 -10.08 14.20
C GLN A 137 13.20 -9.84 12.70
N ASP A 138 12.36 -10.47 11.90
CA ASP A 138 12.38 -10.32 10.44
C ASP A 138 11.91 -8.91 10.02
N LEU A 139 10.88 -8.39 10.67
CA LEU A 139 10.41 -7.03 10.45
C LEU A 139 11.48 -5.99 10.86
N MET A 140 12.13 -6.18 12.01
CA MET A 140 13.22 -5.30 12.44
C MET A 140 14.43 -5.33 11.50
N LYS A 141 14.74 -6.48 10.86
CA LYS A 141 15.78 -6.54 9.81
C LYS A 141 15.42 -5.67 8.61
N ILE A 142 14.14 -5.64 8.20
CA ILE A 142 13.66 -4.76 7.12
C ILE A 142 13.88 -3.31 7.52
N ILE A 143 13.39 -2.88 8.69
CA ILE A 143 13.53 -1.51 9.19
C ILE A 143 15.00 -1.09 9.29
N GLU A 144 15.86 -1.92 9.90
CA GLU A 144 17.28 -1.64 9.99
C GLU A 144 17.99 -1.55 8.65
N SER A 145 17.57 -2.37 7.68
CA SER A 145 18.11 -2.29 6.31
C SER A 145 17.77 -0.95 5.65
N GLN A 146 16.57 -0.42 5.88
CA GLN A 146 16.15 0.89 5.39
C GLN A 146 16.92 2.02 6.08
N ARG A 147 17.14 1.95 7.38
CA ARG A 147 18.00 2.91 8.11
C ARG A 147 19.44 2.92 7.58
N LYS A 148 19.98 1.75 7.24
CA LYS A 148 21.30 1.65 6.60
C LYS A 148 21.27 2.25 5.19
N PHE A 149 20.25 1.94 4.41
CA PHE A 149 20.09 2.49 3.07
C PHE A 149 19.97 4.02 3.08
N LYS A 150 19.25 4.61 4.07
CA LYS A 150 19.18 6.07 4.24
C LYS A 150 20.56 6.72 4.41
N LYS A 151 21.48 6.07 5.14
CA LYS A 151 22.86 6.56 5.26
C LYS A 151 23.58 6.56 3.92
N TRP A 152 23.44 5.50 3.11
CA TRP A 152 24.02 5.44 1.77
C TRP A 152 23.41 6.49 0.83
N LEU A 153 22.09 6.69 0.93
CA LEU A 153 21.37 7.72 0.19
C LEU A 153 21.94 9.13 0.46
N ALA A 154 22.42 9.40 1.65
CA ALA A 154 23.03 10.70 2.00
C ALA A 154 24.30 10.99 1.19
N PHE A 155 25.16 9.98 0.97
CA PHE A 155 26.50 10.14 0.42
C PHE A 155 26.61 9.86 -1.08
N LEU A 156 25.77 8.99 -1.65
CA LEU A 156 25.87 8.61 -3.05
C LEU A 156 25.07 9.54 -3.97
N PRO A 157 25.56 9.75 -5.21
CA PRO A 157 24.79 10.45 -6.24
C PRO A 157 23.47 9.71 -6.53
N PHE A 158 22.36 10.43 -6.51
CA PHE A 158 21.03 9.82 -6.65
C PHE A 158 20.81 9.06 -7.98
N PRO A 159 21.37 9.50 -9.14
CA PRO A 159 21.29 8.71 -10.37
C PRO A 159 21.93 7.31 -10.25
N LEU A 160 23.03 7.19 -9.47
CA LEU A 160 23.66 5.89 -9.21
C LEU A 160 22.76 5.00 -8.37
N ILE A 161 22.11 5.58 -7.34
CA ILE A 161 21.14 4.87 -6.49
C ILE A 161 19.97 4.38 -7.32
N LYS A 162 19.36 5.21 -8.16
CA LYS A 162 18.29 4.82 -9.08
C LYS A 162 18.70 3.62 -9.95
N ARG A 163 19.92 3.63 -10.50
CA ARG A 163 20.44 2.51 -11.29
C ARG A 163 20.57 1.22 -10.46
N MET A 164 21.04 1.34 -9.22
CA MET A 164 21.13 0.19 -8.29
C MET A 164 19.75 -0.35 -7.92
N MET A 165 18.79 0.52 -7.63
CA MET A 165 17.39 0.14 -7.32
C MET A 165 16.76 -0.59 -8.52
N ARG A 166 16.85 -0.01 -9.73
CA ARG A 166 16.34 -0.67 -10.94
C ARG A 166 16.98 -2.05 -11.15
N TRP A 167 18.30 -2.15 -11.01
CA TRP A 167 18.98 -3.43 -11.11
C TRP A 167 18.49 -4.45 -10.07
N ALA A 168 18.32 -4.03 -8.82
CA ALA A 168 17.87 -4.90 -7.74
C ALA A 168 16.44 -5.42 -7.99
N VAL A 169 15.53 -4.55 -8.45
CA VAL A 169 14.16 -4.94 -8.80
C VAL A 169 14.18 -5.91 -9.98
N MET A 170 14.84 -5.56 -11.07
CA MET A 170 14.84 -6.39 -12.29
C MET A 170 15.55 -7.72 -12.10
N LYS A 171 16.63 -7.79 -11.33
CA LYS A 171 17.37 -9.04 -11.13
C LYS A 171 16.74 -9.97 -10.09
N LYS A 172 16.24 -9.42 -8.97
CA LYS A 172 15.80 -10.25 -7.84
C LYS A 172 14.30 -10.58 -7.84
N LYS A 173 13.50 -9.81 -8.56
CA LYS A 173 12.03 -9.89 -8.47
C LYS A 173 11.37 -10.38 -9.76
N THR A 174 12.14 -10.67 -10.81
CA THR A 174 11.59 -11.13 -12.09
C THR A 174 11.99 -12.57 -12.46
N ASP A 175 12.62 -13.31 -11.56
CA ASP A 175 12.88 -14.72 -11.77
C ASP A 175 11.54 -15.47 -11.85
N GLY A 176 11.37 -16.28 -12.91
CA GLY A 176 10.11 -16.99 -13.18
C GLY A 176 9.05 -16.18 -13.93
N PHE A 177 9.25 -14.89 -14.18
CA PHE A 177 8.30 -14.08 -14.93
C PHE A 177 8.33 -14.37 -16.43
N THR A 178 7.15 -14.36 -17.04
CA THR A 178 6.99 -14.41 -18.51
C THR A 178 7.58 -13.14 -19.15
N PRO A 179 7.86 -13.16 -20.48
CA PRO A 179 8.33 -11.97 -21.16
C PRO A 179 7.40 -10.75 -21.02
N GLN A 180 6.07 -10.96 -21.01
CA GLN A 180 5.08 -9.89 -20.82
C GLN A 180 5.13 -9.31 -19.40
N GLU A 181 5.27 -10.14 -18.39
CA GLU A 181 5.42 -9.71 -16.99
C GLU A 181 6.71 -8.93 -16.76
N LYS A 182 7.82 -9.36 -17.41
CA LYS A 182 9.09 -8.63 -17.38
C LYS A 182 8.95 -7.26 -18.03
N ALA A 183 8.27 -7.16 -19.18
CA ALA A 183 8.02 -5.90 -19.86
C ALA A 183 7.16 -4.95 -19.00
N ALA A 184 6.11 -5.46 -18.37
CA ALA A 184 5.27 -4.68 -17.45
C ALA A 184 6.07 -4.17 -16.23
N MET A 185 6.96 -5.01 -15.70
CA MET A 185 7.85 -4.61 -14.60
C MET A 185 8.88 -3.56 -15.03
N GLU A 186 9.39 -3.66 -16.24
CA GLU A 186 10.31 -2.66 -16.81
C GLU A 186 9.65 -1.30 -17.00
N GLU A 187 8.41 -1.28 -17.51
CA GLU A 187 7.58 -0.06 -17.61
C GLU A 187 7.37 0.58 -16.24
N LEU A 188 6.98 -0.23 -15.26
CA LEU A 188 6.76 0.23 -13.88
C LEU A 188 8.05 0.80 -13.26
N CYS A 189 9.18 0.10 -13.42
CA CYS A 189 10.48 0.58 -12.96
C CYS A 189 10.89 1.87 -13.65
N GLY A 190 10.62 2.01 -14.95
CA GLY A 190 10.86 3.24 -15.71
C GLY A 190 10.08 4.41 -15.11
N ALA A 191 8.77 4.27 -14.97
CA ALA A 191 7.90 5.28 -14.36
C ALA A 191 8.34 5.65 -12.93
N MET A 192 8.68 4.65 -12.11
CA MET A 192 9.20 4.88 -10.75
C MET A 192 10.47 5.72 -10.77
N MET A 193 11.44 5.39 -11.65
CA MET A 193 12.71 6.12 -11.73
C MET A 193 12.54 7.56 -12.20
N GLU A 194 11.53 7.85 -13.02
CA GLU A 194 11.22 9.22 -13.44
C GLU A 194 10.66 10.06 -12.28
N LEU A 195 9.73 9.50 -11.53
CA LEU A 195 8.99 10.20 -10.48
C LEU A 195 9.80 10.36 -9.18
N LEU A 196 10.69 9.41 -8.88
CA LEU A 196 11.40 9.37 -7.61
C LEU A 196 12.44 10.48 -7.50
N THR A 197 12.41 11.22 -6.40
CA THR A 197 13.41 12.24 -6.02
C THR A 197 14.14 11.83 -4.74
N LYS A 198 15.35 12.36 -4.54
CA LYS A 198 16.14 12.03 -3.33
C LYS A 198 15.44 12.45 -2.03
N PRO A 199 14.85 13.66 -1.90
CA PRO A 199 14.09 14.04 -0.72
C PRO A 199 12.88 13.14 -0.47
N TYR A 200 12.19 12.73 -1.53
CA TYR A 200 11.03 11.84 -1.43
C TYR A 200 11.43 10.45 -0.94
N GLU A 201 12.52 9.89 -1.48
CA GLU A 201 13.04 8.59 -1.02
C GLU A 201 13.46 8.63 0.45
N GLN A 202 14.09 9.73 0.89
CA GLN A 202 14.44 9.92 2.29
C GLN A 202 13.21 9.95 3.19
N HIS A 203 12.17 10.67 2.77
CA HIS A 203 10.89 10.71 3.45
C HIS A 203 10.24 9.33 3.55
N MET A 204 10.22 8.57 2.45
CA MET A 204 9.62 7.24 2.43
C MET A 204 10.33 6.26 3.36
N ILE A 205 11.65 6.36 3.48
CA ILE A 205 12.40 5.55 4.45
C ILE A 205 12.01 5.93 5.89
N ASP A 206 11.90 7.21 6.21
CA ASP A 206 11.48 7.67 7.53
C ASP A 206 10.05 7.21 7.84
N PHE A 207 9.16 7.37 6.89
CA PHE A 207 7.77 6.96 6.98
C PHE A 207 7.61 5.44 7.19
N LEU A 208 8.44 4.62 6.52
CA LEU A 208 8.49 3.18 6.75
C LEU A 208 9.03 2.85 8.14
N CYS A 209 10.10 3.52 8.56
CA CYS A 209 10.70 3.28 9.87
C CYS A 209 9.79 3.72 11.03
N ASP A 210 8.93 4.72 10.80
CA ASP A 210 7.95 5.19 11.78
C ASP A 210 6.91 4.12 12.14
N ALA A 211 6.72 3.10 11.29
CA ALA A 211 5.82 1.98 11.55
C ALA A 211 6.08 1.29 12.91
N GLU A 212 7.32 1.30 13.40
CA GLU A 212 7.66 0.69 14.70
C GLU A 212 6.99 1.39 15.90
N HIS A 213 6.60 2.67 15.77
CA HIS A 213 5.86 3.39 16.80
C HIS A 213 4.41 2.88 16.96
N TYR A 214 3.94 2.09 16.01
CA TYR A 214 2.59 1.51 15.99
C TYR A 214 2.58 0.02 16.38
N PHE A 215 3.72 -0.56 16.75
CA PHE A 215 3.76 -1.91 17.31
C PHE A 215 3.06 -1.92 18.67
N GLY A 216 2.04 -2.71 18.79
CA GLY A 216 1.23 -2.76 20.00
C GLY A 216 -0.25 -2.98 19.73
N MET A 217 -0.64 -3.01 18.44
CA MET A 217 -2.04 -3.27 18.07
C MET A 217 -2.47 -4.66 18.52
N THR A 218 -3.75 -4.78 18.80
CA THR A 218 -4.41 -6.02 19.23
C THR A 218 -5.54 -6.40 18.28
N ARG A 219 -5.99 -7.64 18.34
CA ARG A 219 -7.13 -8.09 17.55
C ARG A 219 -8.39 -7.27 17.84
N ASN A 220 -8.53 -6.73 19.05
CA ASN A 220 -9.66 -5.90 19.43
C ASN A 220 -9.72 -4.58 18.64
N ASP A 221 -8.57 -4.02 18.28
CA ASP A 221 -8.50 -2.79 17.47
C ASP A 221 -9.10 -3.00 16.07
N PHE A 222 -9.16 -4.25 15.61
CA PHE A 222 -9.72 -4.63 14.31
C PHE A 222 -11.08 -5.32 14.41
N ALA A 223 -11.63 -5.53 15.61
CA ALA A 223 -12.92 -6.20 15.83
C ALA A 223 -14.09 -5.62 14.99
N PRO A 224 -14.18 -4.31 14.69
CA PRO A 224 -15.24 -3.77 13.84
C PRO A 224 -15.31 -4.36 12.43
N TRP A 225 -14.22 -4.98 11.95
CA TRP A 225 -14.13 -5.55 10.59
C TRP A 225 -14.13 -7.07 10.60
N GLU A 226 -14.71 -7.73 11.60
CA GLU A 226 -14.83 -9.18 11.58
C GLU A 226 -15.53 -9.67 10.31
N GLY A 227 -14.88 -10.61 9.57
CA GLY A 227 -15.33 -11.10 8.28
C GLY A 227 -15.20 -10.10 7.11
N ARG A 228 -14.72 -8.87 7.35
CA ARG A 228 -14.47 -7.84 6.33
C ARG A 228 -12.98 -7.53 6.12
N VAL A 229 -12.14 -8.51 6.36
CA VAL A 229 -10.70 -8.45 6.11
C VAL A 229 -10.31 -9.51 5.07
N LEU A 230 -9.69 -9.06 3.97
CA LEU A 230 -9.05 -9.93 2.98
C LEU A 230 -7.54 -9.81 3.13
N LEU A 231 -6.87 -10.93 3.31
CA LEU A 231 -5.41 -11.03 3.28
C LEU A 231 -4.97 -11.75 2.00
N ILE A 232 -4.18 -11.10 1.17
CA ILE A 232 -3.55 -11.69 -0.02
C ILE A 232 -2.06 -11.82 0.27
N LEU A 233 -1.62 -13.04 0.62
CA LEU A 233 -0.29 -13.32 1.17
C LEU A 233 0.40 -14.35 0.28
N SER A 234 1.06 -13.90 -0.79
CA SER A 234 1.74 -14.77 -1.75
C SER A 234 2.74 -15.69 -1.06
N GLU A 235 2.63 -17.01 -1.27
CA GLU A 235 3.54 -18.00 -0.66
C GLU A 235 4.98 -17.82 -1.13
N ASP A 236 5.17 -17.34 -2.34
CA ASP A 236 6.47 -17.04 -2.96
C ASP A 236 7.01 -15.65 -2.61
N ASP A 237 6.35 -14.88 -1.73
CA ASP A 237 6.89 -13.61 -1.21
C ASP A 237 8.10 -13.88 -0.29
N THR A 238 9.26 -13.40 -0.71
CA THR A 238 10.51 -13.48 0.05
C THR A 238 10.79 -12.25 0.92
N THR A 239 9.92 -11.25 0.87
CA THR A 239 10.04 -10.02 1.69
C THR A 239 9.46 -10.25 3.08
N PHE A 240 8.26 -10.81 3.15
CA PHE A 240 7.63 -11.18 4.42
C PHE A 240 7.64 -12.70 4.59
N THR A 241 8.33 -13.14 5.62
CA THR A 241 8.49 -14.57 5.96
C THR A 241 7.16 -15.20 6.36
N PRO A 242 7.06 -16.55 6.39
CA PRO A 242 5.89 -17.22 6.95
C PRO A 242 5.51 -16.71 8.34
N ALA A 243 6.49 -16.47 9.22
CA ALA A 243 6.23 -15.94 10.57
C ALA A 243 5.55 -14.55 10.53
N CYS A 244 6.00 -13.65 9.67
CA CYS A 244 5.34 -12.34 9.48
C CYS A 244 3.89 -12.49 8.97
N ARG A 245 3.63 -13.46 8.09
CA ARG A 245 2.28 -13.73 7.56
C ARG A 245 1.35 -14.31 8.64
N GLU A 246 1.85 -15.25 9.42
CA GLU A 246 1.11 -15.85 10.55
C GLU A 246 0.76 -14.80 11.61
N ASP A 247 1.69 -13.91 11.94
CA ASP A 247 1.44 -12.80 12.87
C ASP A 247 0.36 -11.85 12.37
N LEU A 248 0.29 -11.58 11.04
CA LEU A 248 -0.77 -10.76 10.47
C LEU A 248 -2.12 -11.48 10.49
N ILE A 249 -2.15 -12.77 10.14
CA ILE A 249 -3.38 -13.59 10.22
C ILE A 249 -3.92 -13.62 11.66
N ALA A 250 -3.03 -13.78 12.64
CA ALA A 250 -3.41 -13.81 14.06
C ALA A 250 -3.97 -12.46 14.55
N LEU A 251 -3.48 -11.34 14.01
CA LEU A 251 -3.95 -10.01 14.38
C LEU A 251 -5.36 -9.73 13.85
N MET A 252 -5.70 -10.20 12.65
CA MET A 252 -6.96 -9.85 11.99
C MET A 252 -8.13 -10.71 12.46
N PRO A 253 -9.34 -10.12 12.66
CA PRO A 253 -10.52 -10.85 13.09
C PRO A 253 -11.15 -11.62 11.91
N SER A 254 -11.14 -12.96 11.99
CA SER A 254 -11.76 -13.86 11.00
C SER A 254 -11.47 -13.47 9.53
N PRO A 255 -10.18 -13.31 9.14
CA PRO A 255 -9.87 -12.87 7.80
C PRO A 255 -10.12 -13.97 6.76
N THR A 256 -10.49 -13.56 5.55
CA THR A 256 -10.37 -14.42 4.37
C THR A 256 -8.90 -14.35 3.92
N VAL A 257 -8.25 -15.51 3.75
CA VAL A 257 -6.83 -15.60 3.39
C VAL A 257 -6.69 -16.24 2.01
N VAL A 258 -5.93 -15.59 1.12
CA VAL A 258 -5.56 -16.07 -0.22
C VAL A 258 -4.04 -16.13 -0.28
N THR A 259 -3.47 -17.28 -0.63
CA THR A 259 -2.01 -17.50 -0.66
C THR A 259 -1.48 -17.88 -2.03
N ASP A 260 -2.35 -18.30 -2.94
CA ASP A 260 -2.02 -18.86 -4.25
C ASP A 260 -1.82 -17.82 -5.37
N LEU A 261 -1.96 -16.52 -5.06
CA LEU A 261 -1.60 -15.47 -6.01
C LEU A 261 -0.07 -15.36 -6.09
N THR A 262 0.54 -16.01 -7.07
CA THR A 262 1.99 -16.04 -7.28
C THR A 262 2.52 -14.77 -7.95
N GLY A 263 3.80 -14.49 -7.77
CA GLY A 263 4.48 -13.28 -8.28
C GLY A 263 5.28 -12.55 -7.18
N GLY A 264 5.46 -13.23 -6.05
CA GLY A 264 6.22 -12.76 -4.91
C GLY A 264 5.64 -11.47 -4.31
N HIS A 265 6.54 -10.61 -3.82
CA HIS A 265 6.14 -9.36 -3.17
C HIS A 265 5.34 -8.40 -4.08
N LEU A 266 5.51 -8.53 -5.39
CA LEU A 266 4.87 -7.69 -6.40
C LEU A 266 3.74 -8.42 -7.16
N ALA A 267 3.17 -9.49 -6.58
CA ALA A 267 2.11 -10.30 -7.20
C ALA A 267 0.95 -9.45 -7.73
N LEU A 268 0.48 -8.45 -6.96
CA LEU A 268 -0.57 -7.54 -7.42
C LEU A 268 -0.22 -6.79 -8.72
N MET A 269 1.07 -6.45 -8.94
CA MET A 269 1.51 -5.72 -10.14
C MET A 269 1.57 -6.61 -11.38
N VAL A 270 2.01 -7.85 -11.21
CA VAL A 270 2.18 -8.78 -12.33
C VAL A 270 0.93 -9.59 -12.60
N ARG A 271 0.05 -9.76 -11.62
CA ARG A 271 -1.22 -10.48 -11.70
C ARG A 271 -2.43 -9.54 -11.54
N LEU A 272 -2.37 -8.38 -12.17
CA LEU A 272 -3.36 -7.30 -11.98
C LEU A 272 -4.81 -7.79 -12.09
N GLU A 273 -5.17 -8.52 -13.14
CA GLU A 273 -6.55 -8.96 -13.35
C GLU A 273 -6.98 -9.95 -12.26
N GLN A 274 -6.17 -10.96 -11.96
CA GLN A 274 -6.47 -11.92 -10.90
C GLN A 274 -6.60 -11.23 -9.54
N TYR A 275 -5.70 -10.30 -9.24
CA TYR A 275 -5.75 -9.50 -8.01
C TYR A 275 -7.04 -8.68 -7.94
N ALA A 276 -7.36 -7.97 -9.02
CA ALA A 276 -8.54 -7.12 -9.07
C ALA A 276 -9.84 -7.94 -8.96
N ASP A 277 -9.91 -9.12 -9.59
CA ASP A 277 -11.06 -10.00 -9.49
C ASP A 277 -11.25 -10.55 -8.07
N LEU A 278 -10.17 -10.94 -7.38
CA LEU A 278 -10.22 -11.36 -5.97
C LEU A 278 -10.77 -10.26 -5.07
N VAL A 279 -10.22 -9.05 -5.20
CA VAL A 279 -10.63 -7.89 -4.41
C VAL A 279 -12.08 -7.51 -4.70
N THR A 280 -12.44 -7.41 -5.99
CA THR A 280 -13.80 -7.06 -6.43
C THR A 280 -14.83 -8.05 -5.90
N LYS A 281 -14.58 -9.36 -6.09
CA LYS A 281 -15.48 -10.41 -5.58
C LYS A 281 -15.66 -10.31 -4.08
N PHE A 282 -14.55 -10.22 -3.33
CA PHE A 282 -14.59 -10.16 -1.87
C PHE A 282 -15.40 -8.98 -1.34
N ILE A 283 -15.20 -7.79 -1.92
CA ILE A 283 -15.89 -6.57 -1.50
C ILE A 283 -17.37 -6.61 -1.86
N LEU A 284 -17.72 -6.98 -3.10
CA LEU A 284 -19.12 -7.01 -3.54
C LEU A 284 -19.98 -8.05 -2.79
N GLU A 285 -19.39 -9.17 -2.35
CA GLU A 285 -20.07 -10.15 -1.50
C GLU A 285 -20.39 -9.61 -0.10
N ARG A 286 -19.77 -8.50 0.33
CA ARG A 286 -19.89 -7.91 1.69
C ARG A 286 -20.49 -6.51 1.68
N THR A 287 -20.76 -5.98 0.51
CA THR A 287 -21.42 -4.69 0.35
C THR A 287 -22.87 -4.92 -0.09
N PRO A 288 -23.86 -4.48 0.67
CA PRO A 288 -25.28 -4.73 0.40
C PRO A 288 -25.81 -4.08 -0.89
#